data_54eb8b049f8629fd7cd676f3bf37f4d4
#
_entry.id   54eb8b049f8629fd7cd676f3bf37f4d4
#
_cell.length_a   1.000
_cell.length_b   1.000
_cell.length_c   1.000
_cell.angle_alpha   90.00
_cell.angle_beta   90.00
_cell.angle_gamma   90.00
#
_symmetry.space_group_name_H-M   'P 1'
#
loop_
_entity.id
_entity.type
_entity.pdbx_description
1 polymer ?
#
loop_
_entity_poly.entity_id
_entity_poly.type
_entity_poly.pdbx_seq_one_letter_code
_entity_poly.pdbx_strand_id
1 'polypeptide(L)'
;MSNKYNRRNFLKTVSVGGLAATAALYTPFVIGGSSKKVVVIGGGMGGATAAKYMRMMDKSIEVTLISADADYYTGFASNEVISGERDITSITFNYNGLRKHGVNVVIDTAVDIDADKKMVKLASGKKISYDRLIVSPGIDFRFDEIEGYDAKIADEKIPHAWVAGVQTRLLHNQLRSMKNGGTVIVAPPRNPFRCPPGPYERVSQMAHYLKHNKPKSKIIVLDAKDKFSKQGLFTAGWKKHYGYGTDNSMIDWIPAYKGGKIEGVDADAMTVAADLDDFKADVINIIPAQKAGVIAFTAGLTNDSGWCPVSGKTFESTLRKNIHVIGDSSIASPLPKSGYAANSEAKACAAAVVALLDGNQAPDPTFVNTCYSVIAPDNGISVAMVYAYKDGKIIKVKGAGGLTPSEFNAKLRAREMKYGHTWFNNITQDAFG
;
A
#
# COMPACT_ATOMS: atom_id res chain seq x y z
N MET A 1 -23.67 -17.81 -33.45
CA MET A 1 -23.55 -19.04 -32.62
C MET A 1 -22.77 -18.68 -31.37
N SER A 2 -23.47 -18.59 -30.24
CA SER A 2 -22.95 -18.10 -28.96
C SER A 2 -22.41 -19.28 -28.16
N ASN A 3 -21.08 -19.31 -27.93
CA ASN A 3 -20.44 -20.32 -27.08
C ASN A 3 -20.50 -19.84 -25.62
N LYS A 4 -21.44 -20.38 -24.85
CA LYS A 4 -21.56 -20.18 -23.41
C LYS A 4 -20.50 -21.04 -22.70
N TYR A 5 -19.44 -20.43 -22.19
CA TYR A 5 -18.55 -21.08 -21.23
C TYR A 5 -19.26 -21.22 -19.88
N ASN A 6 -19.58 -22.45 -19.50
CA ASN A 6 -20.26 -22.77 -18.25
C ASN A 6 -19.24 -23.34 -17.23
N ARG A 7 -19.27 -22.80 -15.99
CA ARG A 7 -18.40 -23.20 -14.85
C ARG A 7 -18.35 -24.73 -14.60
N ARG A 8 -19.39 -25.44 -15.03
CA ARG A 8 -19.48 -26.90 -14.86
C ARG A 8 -18.52 -27.70 -15.78
N ASN A 9 -18.08 -27.12 -16.90
CA ASN A 9 -17.17 -27.78 -17.84
C ASN A 9 -15.69 -27.60 -17.45
N PHE A 10 -15.35 -26.57 -16.68
CA PHE A 10 -13.99 -26.39 -16.17
C PHE A 10 -13.58 -27.46 -15.14
N LEU A 11 -14.52 -27.92 -14.33
CA LEU A 11 -14.25 -28.94 -13.29
C LEU A 11 -14.16 -30.39 -13.82
N LYS A 12 -14.59 -30.65 -15.05
CA LYS A 12 -14.55 -32.00 -15.66
C LYS A 12 -13.23 -32.30 -16.41
N THR A 13 -12.40 -31.31 -16.67
CA THR A 13 -11.16 -31.48 -17.44
C THR A 13 -9.94 -31.81 -16.55
N VAL A 14 -10.09 -31.79 -15.22
CA VAL A 14 -9.00 -32.06 -14.26
C VAL A 14 -8.97 -33.50 -13.75
N SER A 15 -9.90 -34.36 -14.14
CA SER A 15 -10.02 -35.69 -13.57
C SER A 15 -9.96 -36.84 -14.57
N VAL A 16 -8.98 -36.88 -15.50
CA VAL A 16 -8.59 -38.13 -16.17
C VAL A 16 -7.13 -38.03 -16.65
N GLY A 17 -6.21 -38.59 -15.91
CA GLY A 17 -4.81 -38.77 -16.29
C GLY A 17 -4.12 -39.77 -15.37
N GLY A 18 -4.26 -41.00 -15.75
CA GLY A 18 -3.95 -42.31 -15.25
C GLY A 18 -2.76 -42.52 -14.35
N LEU A 19 -2.99 -43.35 -13.36
CA LEU A 19 -2.01 -44.15 -12.64
C LEU A 19 -1.24 -45.09 -13.59
N ALA A 20 0.08 -44.90 -13.64
CA ALA A 20 1.01 -45.98 -13.98
C ALA A 20 2.08 -46.04 -12.86
N ALA A 21 1.91 -47.01 -11.97
CA ALA A 21 2.87 -47.30 -10.93
C ALA A 21 4.07 -48.03 -11.53
N THR A 22 5.25 -47.39 -11.51
CA THR A 22 6.54 -48.14 -11.49
C THR A 22 7.19 -47.83 -10.15
N ALA A 23 7.17 -48.85 -9.29
CA ALA A 23 7.94 -48.88 -8.05
C ALA A 23 9.44 -48.96 -8.37
N ALA A 24 10.09 -47.81 -8.43
CA ALA A 24 11.53 -47.71 -8.30
C ALA A 24 11.83 -47.49 -6.82
N LEU A 25 12.59 -48.39 -6.23
CA LEU A 25 13.16 -48.28 -4.88
C LEU A 25 14.07 -47.05 -4.83
N TYR A 26 13.50 -45.91 -4.43
CA TYR A 26 14.29 -44.74 -4.05
C TYR A 26 14.73 -44.90 -2.61
N THR A 27 15.95 -45.30 -2.39
CA THR A 27 16.67 -44.98 -1.15
C THR A 27 16.69 -43.43 -1.07
N PRO A 28 16.28 -42.81 0.05
CA PRO A 28 16.47 -41.41 0.21
C PRO A 28 17.97 -41.13 0.35
N PHE A 29 18.60 -40.70 -0.72
CA PHE A 29 19.89 -40.03 -0.62
C PHE A 29 19.57 -38.65 0.06
N VAL A 30 19.73 -38.61 1.37
CA VAL A 30 19.82 -37.33 2.09
C VAL A 30 21.18 -36.74 1.72
N ILE A 31 21.24 -36.10 0.57
CA ILE A 31 22.28 -35.11 0.33
C ILE A 31 21.93 -33.97 1.32
N GLY A 32 22.75 -33.82 2.34
CA GLY A 32 22.71 -32.68 3.25
C GLY A 32 23.04 -31.40 2.48
N GLY A 33 22.16 -30.98 1.60
CA GLY A 33 22.19 -29.66 0.98
C GLY A 33 21.82 -28.64 2.06
N SER A 34 22.65 -27.62 2.23
CA SER A 34 22.31 -26.48 3.10
C SER A 34 20.93 -25.99 2.72
N SER A 35 20.03 -25.81 3.70
CA SER A 35 18.68 -25.29 3.46
C SER A 35 18.78 -23.96 2.72
N LYS A 36 17.98 -23.80 1.64
CA LYS A 36 17.89 -22.54 0.89
C LYS A 36 17.37 -21.44 1.80
N LYS A 37 18.06 -20.31 1.84
CA LYS A 37 17.76 -19.21 2.76
C LYS A 37 17.19 -18.01 2.02
N VAL A 38 16.01 -17.56 2.42
CA VAL A 38 15.42 -16.33 1.94
C VAL A 38 15.21 -15.38 3.12
N VAL A 39 15.73 -14.16 2.96
CA VAL A 39 15.46 -13.09 3.89
C VAL A 39 14.44 -12.14 3.26
N VAL A 40 13.47 -11.68 4.05
CA VAL A 40 12.48 -10.68 3.68
C VAL A 40 12.64 -9.48 4.60
N ILE A 41 12.87 -8.29 4.06
CA ILE A 41 12.95 -7.03 4.82
C ILE A 41 11.64 -6.28 4.66
N GLY A 42 11.01 -5.93 5.79
CA GLY A 42 9.76 -5.17 5.85
C GLY A 42 8.55 -6.05 6.14
N GLY A 43 7.96 -5.88 7.34
CA GLY A 43 6.80 -6.63 7.82
C GLY A 43 5.45 -6.11 7.34
N GLY A 44 5.41 -5.21 6.37
CA GLY A 44 4.18 -4.70 5.78
C GLY A 44 3.47 -5.70 4.88
N MET A 45 2.42 -5.23 4.18
CA MET A 45 1.54 -6.06 3.34
C MET A 45 2.32 -6.91 2.33
N GLY A 46 3.32 -6.34 1.65
CA GLY A 46 4.12 -7.06 0.66
C GLY A 46 5.01 -8.13 1.30
N GLY A 47 5.85 -7.75 2.28
CA GLY A 47 6.83 -8.68 2.86
C GLY A 47 6.19 -9.77 3.70
N ALA A 48 5.16 -9.48 4.51
CA ALA A 48 4.41 -10.50 5.25
C ALA A 48 3.78 -11.54 4.30
N THR A 49 3.12 -11.08 3.23
CA THR A 49 2.56 -11.97 2.20
C THR A 49 3.66 -12.81 1.53
N ALA A 50 4.77 -12.20 1.11
CA ALA A 50 5.85 -12.93 0.43
C ALA A 50 6.43 -14.02 1.34
N ALA A 51 6.73 -13.70 2.59
CA ALA A 51 7.28 -14.64 3.55
C ALA A 51 6.35 -15.84 3.81
N LYS A 52 5.05 -15.58 4.02
CA LYS A 52 4.03 -16.61 4.21
C LYS A 52 3.91 -17.51 2.98
N TYR A 53 3.76 -16.91 1.80
CA TYR A 53 3.52 -17.66 0.57
C TYR A 53 4.72 -18.51 0.16
N MET A 54 5.95 -18.08 0.37
CA MET A 54 7.12 -18.91 0.17
C MET A 54 7.08 -20.17 1.03
N ARG A 55 6.77 -20.04 2.33
CA ARG A 55 6.62 -21.19 3.24
C ARG A 55 5.46 -22.12 2.86
N MET A 56 4.39 -21.57 2.28
CA MET A 56 3.26 -22.35 1.76
C MET A 56 3.64 -23.13 0.49
N MET A 57 4.46 -22.54 -0.39
CA MET A 57 4.89 -23.16 -1.66
C MET A 57 5.97 -24.21 -1.45
N ASP A 58 6.96 -23.91 -0.59
CA ASP A 58 8.06 -24.84 -0.29
C ASP A 58 8.48 -24.74 1.19
N LYS A 59 8.16 -25.78 1.94
CA LYS A 59 8.50 -25.90 3.36
C LYS A 59 9.99 -26.16 3.62
N SER A 60 10.80 -26.49 2.63
CA SER A 60 12.24 -26.70 2.78
C SER A 60 13.03 -25.39 2.81
N ILE A 61 12.46 -24.29 2.32
CA ILE A 61 13.09 -22.96 2.32
C ILE A 61 13.04 -22.37 3.74
N GLU A 62 14.19 -22.00 4.28
CA GLU A 62 14.28 -21.19 5.50
C GLU A 62 13.95 -19.75 5.18
N VAL A 63 12.83 -19.23 5.71
CA VAL A 63 12.37 -17.86 5.47
C VAL A 63 12.49 -17.04 6.75
N THR A 64 13.29 -15.97 6.71
CA THR A 64 13.42 -15.00 7.80
C THR A 64 12.79 -13.68 7.40
N LEU A 65 11.76 -13.23 8.13
CA LEU A 65 11.18 -11.90 8.01
C LEU A 65 11.82 -10.97 9.04
N ILE A 66 12.35 -9.82 8.57
CA ILE A 66 12.88 -8.76 9.42
C ILE A 66 11.87 -7.61 9.41
N SER A 67 11.41 -7.20 10.58
CA SER A 67 10.51 -6.04 10.76
C SER A 67 11.03 -5.15 11.89
N ALA A 68 11.04 -3.84 11.67
CA ALA A 68 11.44 -2.88 12.70
C ALA A 68 10.49 -2.91 13.92
N ASP A 69 9.20 -3.13 13.67
CA ASP A 69 8.16 -3.12 14.69
C ASP A 69 7.55 -4.51 14.87
N ALA A 70 7.10 -4.79 16.11
CA ALA A 70 6.41 -6.03 16.48
C ALA A 70 4.98 -6.10 15.88
N ASP A 71 4.38 -4.94 15.65
CA ASP A 71 3.05 -4.78 15.10
C ASP A 71 3.08 -3.94 13.83
N TYR A 72 2.20 -4.29 12.89
CA TYR A 72 1.98 -3.55 11.67
C TYR A 72 0.61 -2.88 11.68
N TYR A 73 0.57 -1.59 11.40
CA TYR A 73 -0.66 -0.83 11.21
C TYR A 73 -0.98 -0.70 9.72
N THR A 74 -2.17 -1.13 9.31
CA THR A 74 -2.55 -0.99 7.90
C THR A 74 -2.83 0.45 7.52
N GLY A 75 -2.27 0.92 6.39
CA GLY A 75 -2.57 2.25 5.86
C GLY A 75 -4.01 2.36 5.35
N PHE A 76 -4.54 1.30 4.73
CA PHE A 76 -5.96 1.20 4.38
C PHE A 76 -6.79 1.00 5.65
N ALA A 77 -8.00 1.57 5.68
CA ALA A 77 -8.87 1.75 6.83
C ALA A 77 -8.34 2.69 7.94
N SER A 78 -7.12 3.26 7.83
CA SER A 78 -6.63 4.26 8.78
C SER A 78 -7.40 5.59 8.72
N ASN A 79 -8.01 5.90 7.58
CA ASN A 79 -8.88 7.07 7.45
C ASN A 79 -10.16 6.95 8.31
N GLU A 80 -10.70 5.73 8.46
CA GLU A 80 -11.81 5.45 9.37
C GLU A 80 -11.42 5.64 10.85
N VAL A 81 -10.15 5.43 11.20
CA VAL A 81 -9.63 5.75 12.54
C VAL A 81 -9.57 7.27 12.75
N ILE A 82 -9.12 8.02 11.73
CA ILE A 82 -9.05 9.49 11.82
C ILE A 82 -10.44 10.08 12.01
N SER A 83 -11.46 9.57 11.32
CA SER A 83 -12.85 10.02 11.46
C SER A 83 -13.55 9.51 12.74
N GLY A 84 -12.96 8.52 13.41
CA GLY A 84 -13.55 7.92 14.62
C GLY A 84 -14.55 6.78 14.36
N GLU A 85 -14.68 6.35 13.10
CA GLU A 85 -15.55 5.23 12.71
C GLU A 85 -14.94 3.86 13.05
N ARG A 86 -13.64 3.83 13.38
CA ARG A 86 -12.89 2.61 13.67
C ARG A 86 -11.86 2.83 14.77
N ASP A 87 -11.65 1.83 15.60
CA ASP A 87 -10.55 1.83 16.57
C ASP A 87 -9.22 1.44 15.91
N ILE A 88 -8.11 2.03 16.38
CA ILE A 88 -6.75 1.78 15.88
C ILE A 88 -6.32 0.31 16.05
N THR A 89 -6.79 -0.37 17.09
CA THR A 89 -6.48 -1.79 17.34
C THR A 89 -7.02 -2.69 16.24
N SER A 90 -8.12 -2.30 15.60
CA SER A 90 -8.73 -3.07 14.50
C SER A 90 -7.92 -3.05 13.20
N ILE A 91 -6.95 -2.15 13.07
CA ILE A 91 -6.02 -2.06 11.94
C ILE A 91 -4.59 -2.48 12.32
N THR A 92 -4.42 -3.04 13.53
CA THR A 92 -3.12 -3.50 14.07
C THR A 92 -2.99 -5.01 13.93
N PHE A 93 -1.88 -5.47 13.34
CA PHE A 93 -1.62 -6.89 13.09
C PHE A 93 -0.22 -7.26 13.54
N ASN A 94 -0.10 -8.42 14.21
CA ASN A 94 1.18 -9.01 14.58
C ASN A 94 1.57 -10.16 13.63
N TYR A 95 2.73 -10.76 13.85
CA TYR A 95 3.28 -11.81 12.98
C TYR A 95 3.07 -13.24 13.49
N ASN A 96 2.14 -13.46 14.44
CA ASN A 96 1.90 -14.81 14.98
C ASN A 96 1.39 -15.80 13.93
N GLY A 97 0.56 -15.33 12.98
CA GLY A 97 0.13 -16.17 11.85
C GLY A 97 1.31 -16.62 10.98
N LEU A 98 2.26 -15.72 10.69
CA LEU A 98 3.44 -16.06 9.92
C LEU A 98 4.32 -17.08 10.63
N ARG A 99 4.50 -16.96 11.95
CA ARG A 99 5.23 -17.95 12.76
C ARG A 99 4.59 -19.33 12.68
N LYS A 100 3.26 -19.43 12.66
CA LYS A 100 2.54 -20.73 12.47
C LYS A 100 2.82 -21.35 11.11
N HIS A 101 3.10 -20.54 10.09
CA HIS A 101 3.54 -21.02 8.77
C HIS A 101 5.04 -21.36 8.71
N GLY A 102 5.78 -21.23 9.83
CA GLY A 102 7.22 -21.55 9.91
C GLY A 102 8.12 -20.41 9.40
N VAL A 103 7.63 -19.17 9.39
CA VAL A 103 8.47 -17.98 9.14
C VAL A 103 9.22 -17.62 10.42
N ASN A 104 10.55 -17.49 10.34
CA ASN A 104 11.36 -16.92 11.41
C ASN A 104 11.20 -15.40 11.41
N VAL A 105 10.55 -14.86 12.43
CA VAL A 105 10.30 -13.40 12.53
C VAL A 105 11.29 -12.76 13.50
N VAL A 106 12.09 -11.86 12.97
CA VAL A 106 13.09 -11.06 13.70
C VAL A 106 12.59 -9.64 13.81
N ILE A 107 12.36 -9.16 15.04
CA ILE A 107 12.01 -7.77 15.30
C ILE A 107 13.30 -6.99 15.49
N ASP A 108 13.73 -6.32 14.42
CA ASP A 108 14.95 -5.50 14.38
C ASP A 108 14.92 -4.68 13.07
N THR A 109 15.73 -3.64 13.00
CA THR A 109 15.87 -2.79 11.82
C THR A 109 17.01 -3.25 10.92
N ALA A 110 16.74 -3.55 9.65
CA ALA A 110 17.77 -3.75 8.65
C ALA A 110 18.43 -2.40 8.31
N VAL A 111 19.73 -2.27 8.54
CA VAL A 111 20.47 -1.01 8.36
C VAL A 111 21.41 -1.02 7.16
N ASP A 112 21.79 -2.21 6.67
CA ASP A 112 22.70 -2.34 5.53
C ASP A 112 22.48 -3.69 4.81
N ILE A 113 22.77 -3.74 3.51
CA ILE A 113 22.73 -4.91 2.66
C ILE A 113 24.04 -5.01 1.87
N ASP A 114 24.89 -5.98 2.21
CA ASP A 114 26.07 -6.35 1.43
C ASP A 114 25.61 -7.36 0.35
N ALA A 115 25.36 -6.86 -0.86
CA ALA A 115 24.86 -7.65 -1.97
C ALA A 115 25.87 -8.70 -2.45
N ASP A 116 27.17 -8.41 -2.38
CA ASP A 116 28.24 -9.28 -2.86
C ASP A 116 28.43 -10.46 -1.91
N LYS A 117 28.38 -10.21 -0.59
CA LYS A 117 28.46 -11.26 0.44
C LYS A 117 27.10 -11.88 0.76
N LYS A 118 26.02 -11.42 0.14
CA LYS A 118 24.63 -11.84 0.40
C LYS A 118 24.30 -11.80 1.91
N MET A 119 24.48 -10.64 2.52
CA MET A 119 24.35 -10.45 3.97
C MET A 119 23.51 -9.22 4.28
N VAL A 120 22.55 -9.35 5.19
CA VAL A 120 21.81 -8.24 5.79
C VAL A 120 22.38 -7.95 7.16
N LYS A 121 22.71 -6.69 7.44
CA LYS A 121 23.13 -6.20 8.77
C LYS A 121 21.96 -5.54 9.48
N LEU A 122 21.75 -5.90 10.73
CA LEU A 122 20.73 -5.35 11.61
C LEU A 122 21.28 -4.26 12.55
N ALA A 123 20.41 -3.42 13.07
CA ALA A 123 20.77 -2.38 14.03
C ALA A 123 21.39 -2.96 15.31
N SER A 124 20.96 -4.14 15.76
CA SER A 124 21.58 -4.89 16.87
C SER A 124 23.04 -5.35 16.60
N GLY A 125 23.54 -5.18 15.38
CA GLY A 125 24.84 -5.69 14.94
C GLY A 125 24.80 -7.13 14.41
N LYS A 126 23.68 -7.85 14.54
CA LYS A 126 23.49 -9.19 13.97
C LYS A 126 23.55 -9.13 12.45
N LYS A 127 24.12 -10.18 11.83
CA LYS A 127 24.18 -10.37 10.38
C LYS A 127 23.42 -11.63 10.00
N ILE A 128 22.62 -11.56 8.91
CA ILE A 128 21.81 -12.67 8.40
C ILE A 128 22.16 -12.90 6.95
N SER A 129 22.62 -14.12 6.62
CA SER A 129 22.93 -14.52 5.24
C SER A 129 21.70 -14.96 4.49
N TYR A 130 21.72 -14.82 3.16
CA TYR A 130 20.64 -15.23 2.28
C TYR A 130 21.17 -15.81 0.96
N ASP A 131 20.39 -16.65 0.31
CA ASP A 131 20.58 -17.02 -1.09
C ASP A 131 19.85 -16.03 -2.01
N ARG A 132 18.62 -15.64 -1.61
CA ARG A 132 17.83 -14.57 -2.23
C ARG A 132 17.23 -13.66 -1.15
N LEU A 133 17.11 -12.38 -1.50
CA LEU A 133 16.59 -11.35 -0.62
C LEU A 133 15.35 -10.72 -1.25
N ILE A 134 14.28 -10.52 -0.46
CA ILE A 134 13.13 -9.70 -0.82
C ILE A 134 13.12 -8.45 0.04
N VAL A 135 13.09 -7.28 -0.58
CA VAL A 135 13.08 -5.98 0.08
C VAL A 135 11.71 -5.32 -0.17
N SER A 136 10.93 -5.15 0.89
CA SER A 136 9.60 -4.53 0.87
C SER A 136 9.50 -3.39 1.88
N PRO A 137 10.31 -2.33 1.73
CA PRO A 137 10.50 -1.31 2.77
C PRO A 137 9.41 -0.23 2.74
N GLY A 138 8.48 -0.30 1.80
CA GLY A 138 7.44 0.70 1.61
C GLY A 138 7.99 2.04 1.12
N ILE A 139 7.42 3.13 1.62
CA ILE A 139 7.78 4.49 1.25
C ILE A 139 8.53 5.21 2.36
N ASP A 140 9.26 6.24 1.96
CA ASP A 140 9.78 7.31 2.80
C ASP A 140 9.35 8.67 2.22
N PHE A 141 9.57 9.74 2.94
CA PHE A 141 9.08 11.08 2.62
C PHE A 141 10.20 12.02 2.21
N ARG A 142 9.86 12.97 1.33
CA ARG A 142 10.72 14.09 0.92
C ARG A 142 10.31 15.33 1.72
N PHE A 143 10.68 15.36 2.99
CA PHE A 143 10.41 16.51 3.85
C PHE A 143 11.14 17.77 3.36
N ASP A 144 12.30 17.60 2.75
CA ASP A 144 13.14 18.64 2.16
C ASP A 144 12.47 19.42 1.02
N GLU A 145 11.36 18.96 0.49
CA GLU A 145 10.58 19.67 -0.55
C GLU A 145 9.55 20.67 0.02
N ILE A 146 9.41 20.81 1.36
CA ILE A 146 8.45 21.69 2.02
C ILE A 146 9.20 22.49 3.09
N GLU A 147 9.33 23.79 2.90
CA GLU A 147 10.01 24.66 3.85
C GLU A 147 9.32 24.63 5.23
N GLY A 148 10.10 24.55 6.31
CA GLY A 148 9.58 24.51 7.67
C GLY A 148 8.88 23.22 8.06
N TYR A 149 9.01 22.12 7.28
CA TYR A 149 8.38 20.84 7.58
C TYR A 149 9.41 19.71 7.67
N ASP A 150 9.43 19.00 8.79
CA ASP A 150 10.33 17.88 9.05
C ASP A 150 9.60 16.72 9.78
N ALA A 151 10.31 15.64 10.02
CA ALA A 151 9.77 14.46 10.71
C ALA A 151 9.32 14.77 12.14
N LYS A 152 10.00 15.68 12.86
CA LYS A 152 9.64 16.07 14.22
C LYS A 152 8.34 16.85 14.24
N ILE A 153 8.19 17.82 13.35
CA ILE A 153 6.94 18.58 13.20
C ILE A 153 5.78 17.65 12.79
N ALA A 154 6.05 16.66 11.93
CA ALA A 154 5.06 15.67 11.55
C ALA A 154 4.63 14.78 12.72
N ASP A 155 5.52 14.42 13.62
CA ASP A 155 5.22 13.56 14.76
C ASP A 155 4.53 14.31 15.92
N GLU A 156 4.79 15.60 16.07
CA GLU A 156 4.35 16.38 17.23
C GLU A 156 3.17 17.31 16.94
N LYS A 157 3.08 17.89 15.73
CA LYS A 157 2.20 19.04 15.49
C LYS A 157 1.37 18.99 14.21
N ILE A 158 1.98 18.66 13.07
CA ILE A 158 1.33 18.68 11.75
C ILE A 158 1.47 17.28 11.12
N PRO A 159 0.68 16.28 11.55
CA PRO A 159 0.87 14.91 11.12
C PRO A 159 0.58 14.71 9.63
N HIS A 160 1.45 13.99 8.91
CA HIS A 160 1.08 13.43 7.61
C HIS A 160 0.10 12.26 7.77
N ALA A 161 0.16 11.51 8.86
CA ALA A 161 -0.66 10.34 9.14
C ALA A 161 -0.77 9.38 7.93
N TRP A 162 0.31 9.31 7.12
CA TRP A 162 0.35 8.45 5.93
C TRP A 162 1.01 7.10 6.22
N VAL A 163 1.84 7.03 7.25
CA VAL A 163 2.18 5.80 7.97
C VAL A 163 1.23 5.73 9.17
N ALA A 164 0.38 4.69 9.20
CA ALA A 164 -0.61 4.54 10.25
C ALA A 164 0.06 4.23 11.60
N GLY A 165 -0.54 4.70 12.71
CA GLY A 165 0.00 4.55 14.06
C GLY A 165 -0.18 5.81 14.89
N VAL A 166 0.93 6.30 15.49
CA VAL A 166 0.92 7.46 16.40
C VAL A 166 0.33 8.71 15.76
N GLN A 167 0.76 9.04 14.54
CA GLN A 167 0.26 10.21 13.81
C GLN A 167 -1.23 10.09 13.42
N THR A 168 -1.74 8.86 13.21
CA THR A 168 -3.17 8.64 12.97
C THR A 168 -4.01 9.05 14.19
N ARG A 169 -3.54 8.69 15.40
CA ARG A 169 -4.16 9.10 16.67
C ARG A 169 -4.02 10.60 16.90
N LEU A 170 -2.85 11.17 16.60
CA LEU A 170 -2.62 12.61 16.72
C LEU A 170 -3.63 13.39 15.87
N LEU A 171 -3.76 13.06 14.58
CA LEU A 171 -4.70 13.72 13.68
C LEU A 171 -6.15 13.56 14.10
N HIS A 172 -6.55 12.35 14.56
CA HIS A 172 -7.86 12.10 15.15
C HIS A 172 -8.15 13.00 16.35
N ASN A 173 -7.20 13.11 17.28
CA ASN A 173 -7.34 13.94 18.48
C ASN A 173 -7.43 15.43 18.13
N GLN A 174 -6.63 15.91 17.18
CA GLN A 174 -6.70 17.28 16.71
C GLN A 174 -8.06 17.59 16.07
N LEU A 175 -8.58 16.71 15.21
CA LEU A 175 -9.90 16.87 14.60
C LEU A 175 -11.01 16.92 15.66
N ARG A 176 -10.92 16.09 16.70
CA ARG A 176 -11.88 16.09 17.82
C ARG A 176 -11.79 17.34 18.69
N SER A 177 -10.59 17.81 18.96
CA SER A 177 -10.37 18.98 19.84
C SER A 177 -10.62 20.31 19.16
N MET A 178 -10.60 20.35 17.83
CA MET A 178 -10.88 21.57 17.06
C MET A 178 -12.27 22.14 17.41
N LYS A 179 -12.38 23.46 17.50
CA LYS A 179 -13.68 24.15 17.70
C LYS A 179 -14.64 23.93 16.52
N ASN A 180 -15.96 24.01 16.76
CA ASN A 180 -16.93 24.08 15.67
C ASN A 180 -16.79 25.42 14.94
N GLY A 181 -16.61 25.39 13.63
CA GLY A 181 -16.25 26.55 12.79
C GLY A 181 -14.74 26.63 12.51
N GLY A 182 -13.95 25.67 13.00
CA GLY A 182 -12.53 25.57 12.67
C GLY A 182 -12.28 25.11 11.23
N THR A 183 -11.05 25.37 10.76
CA THR A 183 -10.60 25.02 9.42
C THR A 183 -9.61 23.85 9.49
N VAL A 184 -9.77 22.87 8.60
CA VAL A 184 -8.83 21.77 8.37
C VAL A 184 -8.16 21.99 7.01
N ILE A 185 -6.83 21.88 6.94
CA ILE A 185 -6.10 21.79 5.68
C ILE A 185 -5.67 20.34 5.46
N VAL A 186 -5.88 19.83 4.25
CA VAL A 186 -5.31 18.59 3.76
C VAL A 186 -4.50 18.88 2.51
N ALA A 187 -3.20 18.59 2.51
CA ALA A 187 -2.31 18.78 1.38
C ALA A 187 -1.86 17.42 0.80
N PRO A 188 -2.48 16.94 -0.30
CA PRO A 188 -2.07 15.73 -1.01
C PRO A 188 -0.74 15.92 -1.74
N PRO A 189 0.12 14.87 -1.82
CA PRO A 189 1.42 14.95 -2.48
C PRO A 189 1.32 14.95 -4.01
N ARG A 190 2.39 15.37 -4.67
CA ARG A 190 2.59 15.15 -6.12
C ARG A 190 2.77 13.65 -6.44
N ASN A 191 2.53 13.26 -7.68
CA ASN A 191 2.79 11.91 -8.16
C ASN A 191 4.31 11.63 -8.33
N PRO A 192 4.76 10.37 -8.23
CA PRO A 192 4.01 9.19 -7.79
C PRO A 192 3.96 9.07 -6.26
N PHE A 193 2.86 8.55 -5.73
CA PHE A 193 2.71 8.31 -4.30
C PHE A 193 1.83 7.09 -4.01
N ARG A 194 1.92 6.55 -2.79
CA ARG A 194 1.12 5.43 -2.32
C ARG A 194 -0.34 5.81 -2.19
N CYS A 195 -1.25 4.92 -2.64
CA CYS A 195 -2.70 5.05 -2.52
C CYS A 195 -3.26 6.35 -3.11
N PRO A 196 -3.21 6.56 -4.44
CA PRO A 196 -3.64 7.80 -5.08
C PRO A 196 -5.04 8.32 -4.71
N PRO A 197 -6.07 7.50 -4.42
CA PRO A 197 -7.36 8.00 -3.94
C PRO A 197 -7.40 8.32 -2.43
N GLY A 198 -6.41 7.88 -1.66
CA GLY A 198 -6.44 7.92 -0.19
C GLY A 198 -6.60 9.30 0.43
N PRO A 199 -5.94 10.38 -0.05
CA PRO A 199 -6.13 11.73 0.50
C PRO A 199 -7.58 12.21 0.35
N TYR A 200 -8.24 11.91 -0.76
CA TYR A 200 -9.62 12.35 -1.05
C TYR A 200 -10.65 11.52 -0.29
N GLU A 201 -10.33 10.26 -0.02
CA GLU A 201 -11.08 9.44 0.93
C GLU A 201 -10.97 10.02 2.35
N ARG A 202 -9.75 10.41 2.79
CA ARG A 202 -9.53 11.08 4.09
C ARG A 202 -10.36 12.34 4.22
N VAL A 203 -10.33 13.21 3.20
CA VAL A 203 -11.17 14.42 3.12
C VAL A 203 -12.65 14.08 3.27
N SER A 204 -13.12 13.03 2.57
CA SER A 204 -14.52 12.61 2.63
C SER A 204 -14.93 12.16 4.04
N GLN A 205 -14.09 11.37 4.69
CA GLN A 205 -14.36 10.85 6.03
C GLN A 205 -14.24 11.93 7.12
N MET A 206 -13.26 12.83 6.99
CA MET A 206 -13.19 14.02 7.84
C MET A 206 -14.43 14.90 7.67
N ALA A 207 -14.88 15.14 6.42
CA ALA A 207 -16.10 15.90 6.15
C ALA A 207 -17.34 15.23 6.75
N HIS A 208 -17.42 13.89 6.71
CA HIS A 208 -18.48 13.15 7.39
C HIS A 208 -18.46 13.41 8.91
N TYR A 209 -17.31 13.30 9.54
CA TYR A 209 -17.15 13.60 10.97
C TYR A 209 -17.56 15.05 11.30
N LEU A 210 -17.07 16.03 10.52
CA LEU A 210 -17.37 17.44 10.73
C LEU A 210 -18.86 17.74 10.56
N LYS A 211 -19.51 17.17 9.56
CA LYS A 211 -20.94 17.35 9.31
C LYS A 211 -21.80 17.01 10.52
N HIS A 212 -21.43 15.97 11.27
CA HIS A 212 -22.20 15.49 12.43
C HIS A 212 -21.79 16.14 13.75
N ASN A 213 -20.51 16.52 13.88
CA ASN A 213 -19.97 16.98 15.14
C ASN A 213 -19.62 18.49 15.15
N LYS A 214 -19.29 19.05 13.97
CA LYS A 214 -18.79 20.44 13.82
C LYS A 214 -19.27 21.07 12.49
N PRO A 215 -20.59 21.21 12.30
CA PRO A 215 -21.19 21.54 11.01
C PRO A 215 -20.83 22.92 10.42
N LYS A 216 -20.23 23.81 11.22
CA LYS A 216 -19.75 25.13 10.77
C LYS A 216 -18.29 25.09 10.26
N SER A 217 -17.63 23.93 10.38
CA SER A 217 -16.21 23.74 10.00
C SER A 217 -16.06 23.44 8.52
N LYS A 218 -14.86 23.71 7.99
CA LYS A 218 -14.52 23.53 6.58
C LYS A 218 -13.22 22.73 6.42
N ILE A 219 -13.06 22.10 5.26
CA ILE A 219 -11.81 21.46 4.81
C ILE A 219 -11.34 22.17 3.54
N ILE A 220 -10.10 22.64 3.55
CA ILE A 220 -9.41 23.18 2.37
C ILE A 220 -8.44 22.09 1.91
N VAL A 221 -8.53 21.67 0.65
CA VAL A 221 -7.61 20.72 0.04
C VAL A 221 -6.66 21.49 -0.87
N LEU A 222 -5.40 21.63 -0.43
CA LEU A 222 -4.33 22.27 -1.19
C LEU A 222 -3.59 21.21 -2.00
N ASP A 223 -3.93 21.08 -3.28
CA ASP A 223 -3.49 19.94 -4.09
C ASP A 223 -2.32 20.31 -5.00
N ALA A 224 -1.21 19.58 -4.88
CA ALA A 224 -0.05 19.72 -5.77
C ALA A 224 -0.32 19.23 -7.23
N LYS A 225 -1.57 18.90 -7.56
CA LYS A 225 -1.99 18.33 -8.84
C LYS A 225 -3.26 18.99 -9.38
N ASP A 226 -3.43 18.98 -10.70
CA ASP A 226 -4.63 19.51 -11.37
C ASP A 226 -5.76 18.48 -11.47
N LYS A 227 -5.45 17.21 -11.24
CA LYS A 227 -6.40 16.09 -11.30
C LYS A 227 -6.01 15.02 -10.30
N PHE A 228 -7.01 14.24 -9.87
CA PHE A 228 -6.77 13.15 -8.95
C PHE A 228 -7.55 11.87 -9.28
N SER A 229 -7.13 10.77 -8.65
CA SER A 229 -7.72 9.45 -8.88
C SER A 229 -9.20 9.40 -8.51
N LYS A 230 -10.05 8.90 -9.40
CA LYS A 230 -11.52 8.79 -9.21
C LYS A 230 -12.21 10.14 -8.96
N GLN A 231 -11.64 11.25 -9.44
CA GLN A 231 -12.12 12.62 -9.17
C GLN A 231 -13.62 12.78 -9.41
N GLY A 232 -14.14 12.34 -10.55
CA GLY A 232 -15.57 12.47 -10.85
C GLY A 232 -16.48 11.76 -9.84
N LEU A 233 -16.04 10.62 -9.30
CA LEU A 233 -16.80 9.87 -8.28
C LEU A 233 -16.74 10.56 -6.91
N PHE A 234 -15.58 11.08 -6.51
CA PHE A 234 -15.44 11.83 -5.27
C PHE A 234 -16.21 13.12 -5.30
N THR A 235 -16.07 13.94 -6.35
CA THR A 235 -16.76 15.23 -6.47
C THR A 235 -18.28 15.06 -6.55
N ALA A 236 -18.78 14.02 -7.22
CA ALA A 236 -20.20 13.66 -7.20
C ALA A 236 -20.68 13.30 -5.78
N GLY A 237 -19.89 12.53 -5.04
CA GLY A 237 -20.17 12.21 -3.65
C GLY A 237 -20.11 13.44 -2.73
N TRP A 238 -19.12 14.31 -2.89
CA TRP A 238 -19.00 15.54 -2.13
C TRP A 238 -20.18 16.50 -2.38
N LYS A 239 -20.63 16.62 -3.64
CA LYS A 239 -21.85 17.36 -3.97
C LYS A 239 -23.05 16.82 -3.21
N LYS A 240 -23.22 15.50 -3.22
CA LYS A 240 -24.36 14.84 -2.58
C LYS A 240 -24.36 14.97 -1.06
N HIS A 241 -23.21 14.79 -0.41
CA HIS A 241 -23.12 14.64 1.05
C HIS A 241 -22.64 15.89 1.78
N TYR A 242 -21.82 16.74 1.13
CA TYR A 242 -21.07 17.82 1.78
C TYR A 242 -21.23 19.19 1.09
N GLY A 243 -22.20 19.33 0.18
CA GLY A 243 -22.54 20.60 -0.48
C GLY A 243 -21.46 21.14 -1.45
N TYR A 244 -20.53 20.28 -1.91
CA TYR A 244 -19.43 20.71 -2.78
C TYR A 244 -19.93 21.48 -4.02
N GLY A 245 -19.32 22.64 -4.29
CA GLY A 245 -19.67 23.53 -5.40
C GLY A 245 -20.87 24.45 -5.12
N THR A 246 -21.28 24.59 -3.86
CA THR A 246 -22.27 25.59 -3.40
C THR A 246 -21.65 26.47 -2.31
N ASP A 247 -22.33 27.57 -1.94
CA ASP A 247 -21.88 28.46 -0.86
C ASP A 247 -21.79 27.77 0.50
N ASN A 248 -22.52 26.68 0.69
CA ASN A 248 -22.50 25.85 1.90
C ASN A 248 -21.52 24.67 1.81
N SER A 249 -20.56 24.69 0.88
CA SER A 249 -19.57 23.63 0.74
C SER A 249 -18.74 23.45 2.01
N MET A 250 -18.63 22.20 2.48
CA MET A 250 -17.72 21.83 3.56
C MET A 250 -16.31 21.53 3.06
N ILE A 251 -16.11 21.38 1.75
CA ILE A 251 -14.86 21.01 1.11
C ILE A 251 -14.56 21.99 0.00
N ASP A 252 -13.42 22.65 0.09
CA ASP A 252 -12.88 23.51 -0.97
C ASP A 252 -11.61 22.84 -1.51
N TRP A 253 -11.64 22.43 -2.78
CA TRP A 253 -10.49 21.83 -3.45
C TRP A 253 -9.83 22.85 -4.35
N ILE A 254 -8.56 23.17 -4.06
CA ILE A 254 -7.71 24.11 -4.78
C ILE A 254 -6.63 23.29 -5.52
N PRO A 255 -6.75 23.09 -6.84
CA PRO A 255 -5.73 22.40 -7.64
C PRO A 255 -4.48 23.25 -7.84
N ALA A 256 -3.39 22.63 -8.33
CA ALA A 256 -2.12 23.30 -8.55
C ALA A 256 -2.25 24.54 -9.43
N TYR A 257 -3.00 24.47 -10.56
CA TYR A 257 -3.20 25.62 -11.46
C TYR A 257 -3.96 26.80 -10.83
N LYS A 258 -4.55 26.60 -9.64
CA LYS A 258 -5.20 27.65 -8.83
C LYS A 258 -4.38 28.02 -7.59
N GLY A 259 -3.11 27.65 -7.53
CA GLY A 259 -2.23 27.95 -6.42
C GLY A 259 -2.34 26.95 -5.24
N GLY A 260 -2.86 25.74 -5.47
CA GLY A 260 -3.01 24.75 -4.40
C GLY A 260 -1.72 23.97 -4.07
N LYS A 261 -0.63 24.17 -4.79
CA LYS A 261 0.66 23.58 -4.44
C LYS A 261 1.25 24.30 -3.24
N ILE A 262 1.58 23.55 -2.20
CA ILE A 262 2.23 24.10 -1.00
C ILE A 262 3.75 24.21 -1.20
N GLU A 263 4.35 25.25 -0.62
CA GLU A 263 5.78 25.52 -0.63
C GLU A 263 6.38 25.38 0.76
N GLY A 264 5.64 25.77 1.80
CA GLY A 264 6.12 25.74 3.17
C GLY A 264 5.03 25.71 4.22
N VAL A 265 5.45 25.61 5.47
CA VAL A 265 4.57 25.68 6.63
C VAL A 265 5.25 26.38 7.81
N ASP A 266 4.53 27.30 8.44
CA ASP A 266 4.83 27.81 9.78
C ASP A 266 4.00 27.00 10.79
N ALA A 267 4.68 26.07 11.46
CA ALA A 267 4.04 25.20 12.44
C ALA A 267 3.60 25.96 13.71
N ASP A 268 4.22 27.08 14.07
CA ASP A 268 3.86 27.85 15.25
C ASP A 268 2.65 28.76 14.98
N ALA A 269 2.61 29.35 13.81
CA ALA A 269 1.48 30.16 13.37
C ALA A 269 0.31 29.30 12.86
N MET A 270 0.48 27.98 12.67
CA MET A 270 -0.46 27.07 12.01
C MET A 270 -0.90 27.60 10.65
N THR A 271 0.08 27.97 9.81
CA THR A 271 -0.12 28.58 8.50
C THR A 271 0.62 27.79 7.43
N VAL A 272 -0.02 27.51 6.31
CA VAL A 272 0.55 26.84 5.14
C VAL A 272 0.73 27.88 4.03
N ALA A 273 1.95 28.06 3.56
CA ALA A 273 2.27 28.85 2.40
C ALA A 273 2.02 28.02 1.13
N ALA A 274 1.19 28.52 0.22
CA ALA A 274 0.93 27.94 -1.09
C ALA A 274 1.31 28.92 -2.20
N ASP A 275 1.33 28.48 -3.46
CA ASP A 275 1.84 29.27 -4.60
C ASP A 275 1.27 30.69 -4.71
N LEU A 276 0.02 30.93 -4.28
CA LEU A 276 -0.64 32.23 -4.43
C LEU A 276 -1.04 32.90 -3.11
N ASP A 277 -1.32 32.13 -2.07
CA ASP A 277 -1.87 32.62 -0.80
C ASP A 277 -1.35 31.82 0.39
N ASP A 278 -1.40 32.42 1.58
CA ASP A 278 -1.18 31.76 2.85
C ASP A 278 -2.50 31.33 3.49
N PHE A 279 -2.55 30.10 4.00
CA PHE A 279 -3.74 29.51 4.58
C PHE A 279 -3.53 29.18 6.06
N LYS A 280 -4.31 29.82 6.93
CA LYS A 280 -4.33 29.52 8.37
C LYS A 280 -5.37 28.46 8.69
N ALA A 281 -5.03 27.49 9.54
CA ALA A 281 -5.95 26.42 9.93
C ALA A 281 -5.82 26.02 11.40
N ASP A 282 -6.88 25.40 11.95
CA ASP A 282 -6.86 24.81 13.30
C ASP A 282 -6.25 23.39 13.28
N VAL A 283 -6.36 22.69 12.15
CA VAL A 283 -5.77 21.36 11.93
C VAL A 283 -5.12 21.32 10.54
N ILE A 284 -3.88 20.88 10.49
CA ILE A 284 -3.12 20.76 9.22
C ILE A 284 -2.65 19.33 9.06
N ASN A 285 -2.95 18.72 7.91
CA ASN A 285 -2.50 17.41 7.48
C ASN A 285 -1.73 17.53 6.16
N ILE A 286 -0.42 17.56 6.21
CA ILE A 286 0.45 17.62 5.03
C ILE A 286 0.99 16.22 4.74
N ILE A 287 0.77 15.71 3.52
CA ILE A 287 1.34 14.44 3.05
C ILE A 287 2.48 14.78 2.10
N PRO A 288 3.76 14.65 2.51
CA PRO A 288 4.90 15.00 1.65
C PRO A 288 4.98 14.12 0.40
N ALA A 289 5.70 14.59 -0.60
CA ALA A 289 6.13 13.76 -1.72
C ALA A 289 6.92 12.54 -1.22
N GLN A 290 6.91 11.46 -1.98
CA GLN A 290 7.40 10.17 -1.52
C GLN A 290 8.57 9.66 -2.36
N LYS A 291 9.34 8.77 -1.75
CA LYS A 291 10.45 8.00 -2.33
C LYS A 291 10.42 6.57 -1.77
N ALA A 292 11.27 5.69 -2.27
CA ALA A 292 11.44 4.35 -1.70
C ALA A 292 11.94 4.43 -0.26
N GLY A 293 11.65 3.40 0.55
CA GLY A 293 12.14 3.31 1.93
C GLY A 293 13.66 3.32 2.01
N VAL A 294 14.21 3.91 3.08
CA VAL A 294 15.64 4.26 3.27
C VAL A 294 16.60 3.12 2.93
N ILE A 295 16.31 1.88 3.36
CA ILE A 295 17.20 0.74 3.12
C ILE A 295 17.41 0.44 1.62
N ALA A 296 16.48 0.85 0.76
CA ALA A 296 16.64 0.70 -0.69
C ALA A 296 17.71 1.63 -1.25
N PHE A 297 17.88 2.82 -0.69
CA PHE A 297 18.97 3.75 -1.05
C PHE A 297 20.31 3.23 -0.57
N THR A 298 20.40 2.83 0.70
CA THR A 298 21.62 2.28 1.31
C THR A 298 22.13 1.08 0.52
N ALA A 299 21.23 0.23 0.03
CA ALA A 299 21.56 -0.97 -0.75
C ALA A 299 21.84 -0.71 -2.25
N GLY A 300 21.72 0.53 -2.73
CA GLY A 300 21.89 0.88 -4.15
C GLY A 300 20.84 0.21 -5.05
N LEU A 301 19.59 0.15 -4.59
CA LEU A 301 18.46 -0.44 -5.31
C LEU A 301 17.61 0.60 -6.04
N THR A 302 17.85 1.91 -5.81
CA THR A 302 17.10 3.01 -6.41
C THR A 302 17.82 3.60 -7.62
N ASN A 303 17.06 4.11 -8.57
CA ASN A 303 17.55 4.98 -9.64
C ASN A 303 17.33 6.46 -9.27
N ASP A 304 17.63 7.38 -10.20
CA ASP A 304 17.51 8.84 -10.00
C ASP A 304 16.09 9.31 -9.68
N SER A 305 15.06 8.53 -9.98
CA SER A 305 13.68 8.84 -9.57
C SER A 305 13.43 8.66 -8.08
N GLY A 306 14.35 8.00 -7.37
CA GLY A 306 14.21 7.63 -5.96
C GLY A 306 13.33 6.39 -5.74
N TRP A 307 13.09 5.58 -6.79
CA TRP A 307 12.33 4.33 -6.75
C TRP A 307 13.17 3.17 -7.30
N CYS A 308 12.76 1.92 -7.02
CA CYS A 308 13.53 0.73 -7.35
C CYS A 308 13.10 0.13 -8.70
N PRO A 309 13.94 0.15 -9.74
CA PRO A 309 13.66 -0.51 -11.01
C PRO A 309 13.75 -2.03 -10.84
N VAL A 310 12.74 -2.75 -11.33
CA VAL A 310 12.60 -4.20 -11.19
C VAL A 310 12.18 -4.89 -12.47
N SER A 311 12.49 -6.19 -12.59
CA SER A 311 11.92 -7.06 -13.62
C SER A 311 10.43 -7.24 -13.38
N GLY A 312 9.60 -6.96 -14.36
CA GLY A 312 8.15 -7.17 -14.26
C GLY A 312 7.72 -8.64 -14.12
N LYS A 313 8.63 -9.60 -14.34
CA LYS A 313 8.39 -11.03 -14.21
C LYS A 313 8.70 -11.56 -12.80
N THR A 314 9.82 -11.13 -12.23
CA THR A 314 10.39 -11.72 -11.02
C THR A 314 10.51 -10.73 -9.86
N PHE A 315 10.29 -9.45 -10.10
CA PHE A 315 10.60 -8.35 -9.19
C PHE A 315 12.09 -8.25 -8.79
N GLU A 316 12.97 -9.02 -9.44
CA GLU A 316 14.40 -8.88 -9.21
C GLU A 316 14.86 -7.49 -9.64
N SER A 317 15.67 -6.85 -8.78
CA SER A 317 16.24 -5.54 -9.06
C SER A 317 17.08 -5.58 -10.34
N THR A 318 16.92 -4.60 -11.20
CA THR A 318 17.77 -4.46 -12.40
C THR A 318 19.18 -3.96 -12.05
N LEU A 319 19.39 -3.51 -10.81
CA LEU A 319 20.66 -2.95 -10.32
C LEU A 319 21.48 -3.94 -9.48
N ARG A 320 20.82 -4.92 -8.82
CA ARG A 320 21.46 -5.89 -7.93
C ARG A 320 20.86 -7.28 -8.13
N LYS A 321 21.71 -8.27 -8.45
CA LYS A 321 21.30 -9.67 -8.61
C LYS A 321 20.89 -10.30 -7.29
N ASN A 322 19.99 -11.26 -7.33
CA ASN A 322 19.48 -12.03 -6.19
C ASN A 322 18.71 -11.19 -5.13
N ILE A 323 18.41 -9.93 -5.44
CA ILE A 323 17.62 -9.04 -4.60
C ILE A 323 16.36 -8.65 -5.37
N HIS A 324 15.20 -8.89 -4.77
CA HIS A 324 13.89 -8.58 -5.31
C HIS A 324 13.28 -7.42 -4.54
N VAL A 325 12.61 -6.48 -5.22
CA VAL A 325 11.93 -5.36 -4.54
C VAL A 325 10.45 -5.37 -4.91
N ILE A 326 9.58 -5.39 -3.90
CA ILE A 326 8.12 -5.44 -4.05
C ILE A 326 7.42 -4.32 -3.29
N GLY A 327 6.17 -4.09 -3.64
CA GLY A 327 5.31 -3.09 -3.01
C GLY A 327 5.67 -1.66 -3.41
N ASP A 328 5.37 -0.72 -2.53
CA ASP A 328 5.38 0.70 -2.88
C ASP A 328 6.75 1.25 -3.30
N SER A 329 7.86 0.60 -2.93
CA SER A 329 9.22 0.99 -3.36
C SER A 329 9.52 0.65 -4.82
N SER A 330 8.85 -0.35 -5.41
CA SER A 330 9.13 -0.85 -6.76
C SER A 330 8.62 0.07 -7.87
N ILE A 331 9.30 0.04 -9.03
CA ILE A 331 8.79 0.58 -10.30
C ILE A 331 8.13 -0.59 -11.05
N ALA A 332 6.90 -0.93 -10.66
CA ALA A 332 6.10 -1.99 -11.27
C ALA A 332 4.97 -1.45 -12.17
N SER A 333 5.18 -0.27 -12.78
CA SER A 333 4.17 0.36 -13.64
C SER A 333 3.70 -0.60 -14.75
N PRO A 334 2.41 -0.66 -15.03
CA PRO A 334 1.32 0.22 -14.60
C PRO A 334 0.60 -0.20 -13.30
N LEU A 335 1.15 -1.11 -12.48
CA LEU A 335 0.60 -1.41 -11.16
C LEU A 335 0.67 -0.15 -10.27
N PRO A 336 -0.40 0.19 -9.53
CA PRO A 336 -0.38 1.30 -8.60
C PRO A 336 0.38 0.92 -7.31
N LYS A 337 0.94 1.91 -6.63
CA LYS A 337 1.45 1.74 -5.27
C LYS A 337 0.28 1.62 -4.30
N SER A 338 -0.07 0.39 -3.91
CA SER A 338 -1.21 0.09 -3.02
C SER A 338 -0.99 -1.21 -2.25
N GLY A 339 -1.68 -1.38 -1.12
CA GLY A 339 -1.59 -2.61 -0.32
C GLY A 339 -2.06 -3.86 -1.10
N TYR A 340 -3.07 -3.73 -1.98
CA TYR A 340 -3.51 -4.86 -2.81
C TYR A 340 -2.48 -5.22 -3.88
N ALA A 341 -1.92 -4.23 -4.59
CA ALA A 341 -0.85 -4.47 -5.55
C ALA A 341 0.35 -5.12 -4.87
N ALA A 342 0.79 -4.62 -3.71
CA ALA A 342 1.88 -5.19 -2.92
C ALA A 342 1.63 -6.66 -2.53
N ASN A 343 0.39 -7.02 -2.14
CA ASN A 343 0.01 -8.41 -1.87
C ASN A 343 0.07 -9.27 -3.13
N SER A 344 -0.40 -8.77 -4.27
CA SER A 344 -0.37 -9.47 -5.55
C SER A 344 1.06 -9.64 -6.08
N GLU A 345 1.89 -8.60 -6.00
CA GLU A 345 3.31 -8.61 -6.31
C GLU A 345 4.07 -9.62 -5.45
N ALA A 346 3.75 -9.66 -4.15
CA ALA A 346 4.39 -10.56 -3.19
C ALA A 346 4.18 -12.04 -3.54
N LYS A 347 2.97 -12.42 -3.96
CA LYS A 347 2.65 -13.79 -4.39
C LYS A 347 3.41 -14.16 -5.66
N ALA A 348 3.45 -13.25 -6.64
CA ALA A 348 4.19 -13.45 -7.88
C ALA A 348 5.71 -13.54 -7.62
N CYS A 349 6.24 -12.65 -6.78
CA CYS A 349 7.65 -12.66 -6.38
C CYS A 349 8.01 -13.94 -5.61
N ALA A 350 7.18 -14.39 -4.68
CA ALA A 350 7.40 -15.64 -3.94
C ALA A 350 7.49 -16.84 -4.90
N ALA A 351 6.55 -16.95 -5.85
CA ALA A 351 6.57 -18.02 -6.86
C ALA A 351 7.83 -17.94 -7.75
N ALA A 352 8.25 -16.74 -8.14
CA ALA A 352 9.46 -16.53 -8.90
C ALA A 352 10.72 -16.92 -8.11
N VAL A 353 10.81 -16.50 -6.84
CA VAL A 353 11.95 -16.81 -5.96
C VAL A 353 12.08 -18.31 -5.73
N VAL A 354 10.97 -19.03 -5.47
CA VAL A 354 10.95 -20.47 -5.31
C VAL A 354 11.47 -21.16 -6.57
N ALA A 355 10.93 -20.80 -7.75
CA ALA A 355 11.40 -21.37 -9.02
C ALA A 355 12.89 -21.11 -9.27
N LEU A 356 13.36 -19.88 -9.04
CA LEU A 356 14.76 -19.50 -9.25
C LEU A 356 15.73 -20.18 -8.27
N LEU A 357 15.30 -20.50 -7.04
CA LEU A 357 16.08 -21.27 -6.08
C LEU A 357 16.25 -22.75 -6.50
N ASP A 358 15.30 -23.28 -7.27
CA ASP A 358 15.35 -24.62 -7.85
C ASP A 358 16.06 -24.68 -9.21
N GLY A 359 16.59 -23.54 -9.69
CA GLY A 359 17.21 -23.44 -11.01
C GLY A 359 16.21 -23.43 -12.16
N ASN A 360 14.91 -23.28 -11.86
CA ASN A 360 13.84 -23.24 -12.84
C ASN A 360 13.55 -21.79 -13.33
N GLN A 361 12.89 -21.70 -14.48
CA GLN A 361 12.37 -20.41 -14.96
C GLN A 361 11.17 -19.98 -14.12
N ALA A 362 11.13 -18.68 -13.78
CA ALA A 362 9.97 -18.11 -13.12
C ALA A 362 8.74 -18.14 -14.03
N PRO A 363 7.53 -18.42 -13.50
CA PRO A 363 6.30 -18.37 -14.25
C PRO A 363 5.96 -16.93 -14.67
N ASP A 364 5.19 -16.77 -15.73
CA ASP A 364 4.67 -15.45 -16.13
C ASP A 364 3.53 -15.04 -15.19
N PRO A 365 3.66 -13.92 -14.45
CA PRO A 365 2.69 -13.55 -13.44
C PRO A 365 1.47 -12.83 -14.01
N THR A 366 0.37 -12.99 -13.30
CA THR A 366 -0.84 -12.15 -13.42
C THR A 366 -1.08 -11.44 -12.11
N PHE A 367 -1.50 -10.17 -12.18
CA PHE A 367 -1.72 -9.35 -10.99
C PHE A 367 -3.13 -8.80 -10.96
N VAL A 368 -3.61 -8.55 -9.77
CA VAL A 368 -4.89 -7.87 -9.55
C VAL A 368 -4.66 -6.71 -8.59
N ASN A 369 -5.34 -5.60 -8.86
CA ASN A 369 -5.45 -4.52 -7.90
C ASN A 369 -6.90 -4.09 -7.79
N THR A 370 -7.39 -3.95 -6.57
CA THR A 370 -8.69 -3.37 -6.26
C THR A 370 -8.52 -2.36 -5.13
N CYS A 371 -9.04 -1.15 -5.32
CA CYS A 371 -9.05 -0.13 -4.28
C CYS A 371 -10.48 0.33 -4.03
N TYR A 372 -10.95 0.11 -2.81
CA TYR A 372 -12.19 0.70 -2.31
C TYR A 372 -11.90 2.06 -1.68
N SER A 373 -12.86 2.96 -1.72
CA SER A 373 -12.78 4.24 -1.01
C SER A 373 -14.14 4.59 -0.45
N VAL A 374 -14.13 5.12 0.77
CA VAL A 374 -15.32 5.52 1.51
C VAL A 374 -15.57 7.01 1.33
N ILE A 375 -16.73 7.39 0.82
CA ILE A 375 -17.17 8.79 0.73
C ILE A 375 -18.08 9.14 1.90
N ALA A 376 -18.99 8.23 2.24
CA ALA A 376 -19.90 8.30 3.38
C ALA A 376 -20.24 6.87 3.81
N PRO A 377 -20.84 6.61 4.97
CA PRO A 377 -21.11 5.26 5.49
C PRO A 377 -21.90 4.35 4.54
N ASP A 378 -22.71 4.91 3.64
CA ASP A 378 -23.50 4.21 2.64
C ASP A 378 -23.03 4.46 1.19
N ASN A 379 -21.88 5.09 1.02
CA ASN A 379 -21.34 5.50 -0.28
C ASN A 379 -19.88 5.08 -0.46
N GLY A 380 -19.67 3.84 -0.84
CA GLY A 380 -18.39 3.30 -1.29
C GLY A 380 -18.20 3.47 -2.80
N ILE A 381 -16.96 3.61 -3.22
CA ILE A 381 -16.52 3.60 -4.63
C ILE A 381 -15.30 2.70 -4.79
N SER A 382 -15.13 2.11 -5.97
CA SER A 382 -14.03 1.20 -6.23
C SER A 382 -13.36 1.43 -7.59
N VAL A 383 -12.16 0.89 -7.71
CA VAL A 383 -11.47 0.63 -8.98
C VAL A 383 -10.87 -0.76 -8.90
N ALA A 384 -11.08 -1.57 -9.94
CA ALA A 384 -10.45 -2.87 -10.08
C ALA A 384 -9.72 -2.95 -11.43
N MET A 385 -8.59 -3.65 -11.47
CA MET A 385 -7.83 -3.86 -12.69
C MET A 385 -7.03 -5.16 -12.61
N VAL A 386 -7.01 -5.90 -13.73
CA VAL A 386 -6.15 -7.06 -13.92
C VAL A 386 -4.96 -6.67 -14.78
N TYR A 387 -3.80 -7.19 -14.44
CA TYR A 387 -2.55 -6.97 -15.17
C TYR A 387 -1.91 -8.33 -15.48
N ALA A 388 -1.15 -8.39 -16.55
CA ALA A 388 -0.40 -9.57 -16.94
C ALA A 388 1.01 -9.18 -17.37
N TYR A 389 1.96 -10.09 -17.16
CA TYR A 389 3.27 -9.98 -17.79
C TYR A 389 3.18 -10.46 -19.24
N LYS A 390 3.62 -9.62 -20.18
CA LYS A 390 3.64 -9.94 -21.61
C LYS A 390 4.77 -9.16 -22.28
N ASP A 391 5.53 -9.83 -23.14
CA ASP A 391 6.59 -9.22 -23.96
C ASP A 391 7.57 -8.33 -23.15
N GLY A 392 8.02 -8.84 -22.00
CA GLY A 392 8.99 -8.15 -21.13
C GLY A 392 8.39 -7.08 -20.21
N LYS A 393 7.07 -6.85 -20.24
CA LYS A 393 6.41 -5.75 -19.52
C LYS A 393 5.16 -6.20 -18.78
N ILE A 394 4.82 -5.48 -17.72
CA ILE A 394 3.50 -5.57 -17.09
C ILE A 394 2.54 -4.70 -17.91
N ILE A 395 1.42 -5.27 -18.33
CA ILE A 395 0.38 -4.58 -19.09
C ILE A 395 -0.98 -4.68 -18.40
N LYS A 396 -1.85 -3.71 -18.64
CA LYS A 396 -3.27 -3.83 -18.25
C LYS A 396 -3.99 -4.78 -19.20
N VAL A 397 -4.76 -5.72 -18.66
CA VAL A 397 -5.61 -6.61 -19.46
C VAL A 397 -6.85 -5.85 -19.89
N LYS A 398 -7.02 -5.66 -21.21
CA LYS A 398 -8.15 -4.90 -21.77
C LYS A 398 -9.49 -5.57 -21.39
N GLY A 399 -10.43 -4.78 -20.87
CA GLY A 399 -11.76 -5.23 -20.47
C GLY A 399 -11.83 -5.99 -19.12
N ALA A 400 -10.69 -6.21 -18.46
CA ALA A 400 -10.63 -6.89 -17.16
C ALA A 400 -10.45 -5.89 -16.01
N GLY A 401 -11.46 -5.04 -15.81
CA GLY A 401 -11.46 -4.05 -14.75
C GLY A 401 -12.43 -2.92 -15.02
N GLY A 402 -12.44 -1.95 -14.13
CA GLY A 402 -13.32 -0.79 -14.25
C GLY A 402 -13.38 0.03 -12.98
N LEU A 403 -14.14 1.10 -13.07
CA LEU A 403 -14.53 1.98 -11.97
C LEU A 403 -15.97 1.70 -11.59
N THR A 404 -16.35 2.05 -10.37
CA THR A 404 -17.75 2.25 -10.01
C THR A 404 -18.43 3.11 -11.09
N PRO A 405 -19.61 2.76 -11.60
CA PRO A 405 -20.34 3.58 -12.57
C PRO A 405 -20.53 5.02 -12.09
N SER A 406 -20.40 5.99 -13.00
CA SER A 406 -20.60 7.40 -12.70
C SER A 406 -22.01 7.74 -12.29
N GLU A 407 -23.01 7.05 -12.88
CA GLU A 407 -24.40 7.15 -12.47
C GLU A 407 -24.58 6.67 -11.01
N PHE A 408 -25.26 7.49 -10.21
CA PHE A 408 -25.45 7.18 -8.80
C PHE A 408 -26.52 6.10 -8.60
N ASN A 409 -26.12 4.99 -8.01
CA ASN A 409 -27.01 3.91 -7.57
C ASN A 409 -26.78 3.61 -6.10
N ALA A 410 -27.72 3.99 -5.24
CA ALA A 410 -27.59 3.87 -3.78
C ALA A 410 -27.34 2.43 -3.33
N LYS A 411 -28.03 1.43 -3.93
CA LYS A 411 -27.83 0.02 -3.59
C LYS A 411 -26.43 -0.48 -3.94
N LEU A 412 -25.91 -0.03 -5.10
CA LEU A 412 -24.54 -0.36 -5.52
C LEU A 412 -23.51 0.29 -4.58
N ARG A 413 -23.66 1.59 -4.26
CA ARG A 413 -22.76 2.31 -3.37
C ARG A 413 -22.68 1.69 -1.97
N ALA A 414 -23.84 1.37 -1.38
CA ALA A 414 -23.90 0.69 -0.08
C ALA A 414 -23.28 -0.73 -0.14
N ARG A 415 -23.43 -1.43 -1.25
CA ARG A 415 -22.81 -2.74 -1.46
C ARG A 415 -21.30 -2.64 -1.62
N GLU A 416 -20.77 -1.66 -2.36
CA GLU A 416 -19.33 -1.42 -2.49
C GLU A 416 -18.66 -1.06 -1.15
N MET A 417 -19.38 -0.35 -0.28
CA MET A 417 -18.93 -0.12 1.11
C MET A 417 -18.73 -1.44 1.85
N LYS A 418 -19.71 -2.35 1.81
CA LYS A 418 -19.61 -3.68 2.42
C LYS A 418 -18.48 -4.52 1.81
N TYR A 419 -18.29 -4.42 0.50
CA TYR A 419 -17.18 -5.10 -0.18
C TYR A 419 -15.82 -4.57 0.29
N GLY A 420 -15.69 -3.26 0.52
CA GLY A 420 -14.47 -2.67 1.08
C GLY A 420 -14.12 -3.24 2.45
N HIS A 421 -15.10 -3.35 3.36
CA HIS A 421 -14.88 -3.96 4.69
C HIS A 421 -14.57 -5.47 4.61
N THR A 422 -15.29 -6.22 3.76
CA THR A 422 -15.02 -7.65 3.57
C THR A 422 -13.64 -7.86 2.95
N TRP A 423 -13.27 -7.03 1.97
CA TRP A 423 -11.93 -7.03 1.39
C TRP A 423 -10.85 -6.79 2.43
N PHE A 424 -11.05 -5.80 3.33
CA PHE A 424 -10.12 -5.52 4.42
C PHE A 424 -9.85 -6.78 5.26
N ASN A 425 -10.92 -7.47 5.70
CA ASN A 425 -10.78 -8.67 6.51
C ASN A 425 -10.05 -9.80 5.75
N ASN A 426 -10.38 -9.97 4.47
CA ASN A 426 -9.79 -11.04 3.65
C ASN A 426 -8.31 -10.79 3.39
N ILE A 427 -7.91 -9.57 3.01
CA ILE A 427 -6.51 -9.29 2.66
C ILE A 427 -5.60 -9.28 3.89
N THR A 428 -6.11 -8.86 5.05
CA THR A 428 -5.35 -8.90 6.31
C THR A 428 -5.19 -10.32 6.81
N GLN A 429 -6.23 -11.17 6.71
CA GLN A 429 -6.13 -12.60 7.00
C GLN A 429 -5.18 -13.31 6.02
N ASP A 430 -5.21 -12.94 4.74
CA ASP A 430 -4.31 -13.48 3.73
C ASP A 430 -2.84 -13.14 4.01
N ALA A 431 -2.55 -11.94 4.49
CA ALA A 431 -1.18 -11.51 4.76
C ALA A 431 -0.66 -11.96 6.13
N PHE A 432 -1.47 -11.88 7.18
CA PHE A 432 -1.02 -12.01 8.58
C PHE A 432 -1.60 -13.23 9.32
N GLY A 433 -2.66 -13.87 8.79
CA GLY A 433 -3.32 -15.02 9.40
C GLY A 433 -2.67 -16.38 9.15
#